data_edbf3e7c7270d1a6407ff00b337d4428
#
_entry.id   edbf3e7c7270d1a6407ff00b337d4428
#
_cell.length_a   1.000
_cell.length_b   1.000
_cell.length_c   1.000
_cell.angle_alpha   90.00
_cell.angle_beta   90.00
_cell.angle_gamma   90.00
#
_symmetry.space_group_name_H-M   'P 1'
#
loop_
_entity.id
_entity.type
_entity.pdbx_description
1 polymer ?
#
loop_
_entity_poly.entity_id
_entity_poly.type
_entity_poly.pdbx_seq_one_letter_code
_entity_poly.pdbx_strand_id
1 'polypeptide(L)'
;MITKCILIYALLVNNFGYGLADEVINLTDCDNYVPETCYQYATLLVEHFEEKNIETAVKVMWCESRNKTDAYRYQDQDSSLFQVIPRTWGWVKEQHDIPYWDYPVGNTYAQFIPRYNIQVAALLVQDMHTRDDYWKPWNSSQWCWEDTDKWIAKWQNEATRNN
;
A
#
# COMPACT_ATOMS: atom_id res chain seq x y z
N MET A 1 5.89 5.17 13.91
CA MET A 1 4.86 4.39 14.63
C MET A 1 4.09 3.48 13.69
N ILE A 2 3.58 3.96 12.58
CA ILE A 2 2.85 3.19 11.55
C ILE A 2 3.61 1.94 11.11
N THR A 3 4.88 2.07 10.72
CA THR A 3 5.73 0.94 10.31
C THR A 3 5.79 -0.15 11.38
N LYS A 4 5.98 0.23 12.65
CA LYS A 4 6.04 -0.72 13.76
C LYS A 4 4.74 -1.49 13.91
N CYS A 5 3.59 -0.83 13.80
CA CYS A 5 2.27 -1.48 13.86
C CYS A 5 2.08 -2.49 12.72
N ILE A 6 2.44 -2.13 11.50
CA ILE A 6 2.35 -3.03 10.35
C ILE A 6 3.29 -4.23 10.48
N LEU A 7 4.55 -4.02 10.90
CA LEU A 7 5.51 -5.11 11.12
C LEU A 7 5.00 -6.10 12.16
N ILE A 8 4.47 -5.61 13.26
CA ILE A 8 3.95 -6.45 14.33
C ILE A 8 2.77 -7.27 13.84
N TYR A 9 1.81 -6.64 13.16
CA TYR A 9 0.66 -7.34 12.62
C TYR A 9 1.07 -8.42 11.61
N ALA A 10 2.00 -8.12 10.71
CA ALA A 10 2.53 -9.09 9.76
C ALA A 10 3.21 -10.28 10.46
N LEU A 11 3.97 -10.04 11.52
CA LEU A 11 4.62 -11.10 12.32
C LEU A 11 3.58 -11.98 13.01
N LEU A 12 2.54 -11.40 13.60
CA LEU A 12 1.48 -12.14 14.28
C LEU A 12 0.72 -13.06 13.31
N VAL A 13 0.38 -12.57 12.13
CA VAL A 13 -0.36 -13.36 11.13
C VAL A 13 0.49 -14.52 10.57
N ASN A 14 1.79 -14.29 10.34
CA ASN A 14 2.66 -15.30 9.72
C ASN A 14 3.14 -16.40 10.68
N ASN A 15 3.37 -16.08 11.96
CA ASN A 15 4.03 -17.00 12.89
C ASN A 15 3.10 -17.70 13.89
N PHE A 16 1.94 -17.14 14.17
CA PHE A 16 1.17 -17.60 15.33
C PHE A 16 -0.33 -17.50 15.10
N GLY A 17 -0.93 -18.22 14.27
CA GLY A 17 -2.39 -18.21 14.21
C GLY A 17 -3.04 -17.72 15.53
N TYR A 18 -3.41 -16.50 15.63
CA TYR A 18 -4.22 -15.78 16.64
C TYR A 18 -3.94 -16.00 18.16
N GLY A 19 -2.88 -16.71 18.58
CA GLY A 19 -2.77 -17.21 19.94
C GLY A 19 -1.78 -16.51 20.90
N LEU A 20 -0.96 -15.56 20.46
CA LEU A 20 0.07 -14.92 21.30
C LEU A 20 0.00 -13.38 21.33
N ALA A 21 -1.11 -12.80 20.94
CA ALA A 21 -1.27 -11.34 20.87
C ALA A 21 -1.36 -10.64 22.23
N ASP A 22 -1.62 -11.37 23.31
CA ASP A 22 -1.99 -10.75 24.59
C ASP A 22 -0.81 -10.21 25.41
N GLU A 23 0.43 -10.53 25.10
CA GLU A 23 1.55 -10.17 25.98
C GLU A 23 2.47 -9.05 25.46
N VAL A 24 2.44 -8.69 24.19
CA VAL A 24 3.55 -7.88 23.65
C VAL A 24 3.18 -6.49 23.16
N ILE A 25 1.95 -6.24 22.71
CA ILE A 25 1.57 -4.90 22.22
C ILE A 25 0.06 -4.70 22.35
N ASN A 26 -0.30 -3.59 22.96
CA ASN A 26 -1.65 -3.09 22.91
C ASN A 26 -1.96 -2.65 21.48
N LEU A 27 -2.53 -3.54 20.65
CA LEU A 27 -2.90 -3.24 19.26
C LEU A 27 -3.87 -2.05 19.19
N THR A 28 -4.61 -1.76 20.26
CA THR A 28 -5.47 -0.58 20.33
C THR A 28 -4.72 0.73 20.17
N ASP A 29 -3.43 0.77 20.52
CA ASP A 29 -2.61 1.95 20.28
C ASP A 29 -2.31 2.12 18.77
N CYS A 30 -2.25 1.02 18.02
CA CYS A 30 -2.03 1.05 16.59
C CYS A 30 -3.25 1.57 15.80
N ASP A 31 -4.45 1.33 16.29
CA ASP A 31 -5.69 1.78 15.65
C ASP A 31 -5.81 3.31 15.60
N ASN A 32 -5.03 4.02 16.42
CA ASN A 32 -4.93 5.47 16.36
C ASN A 32 -4.03 5.99 15.22
N TYR A 33 -3.22 5.11 14.60
CA TYR A 33 -2.20 5.48 13.62
C TYR A 33 -2.34 4.79 12.27
N VAL A 34 -3.06 3.68 12.22
CA VAL A 34 -3.20 2.88 10.99
C VAL A 34 -4.68 2.50 10.80
N PRO A 35 -5.30 2.85 9.67
CA PRO A 35 -6.64 2.38 9.34
C PRO A 35 -6.71 0.86 9.39
N GLU A 36 -7.73 0.30 10.02
CA GLU A 36 -7.93 -1.16 10.13
C GLU A 36 -7.85 -1.86 8.77
N THR A 37 -8.39 -1.23 7.73
CA THR A 37 -8.34 -1.72 6.35
C THR A 37 -6.93 -1.89 5.79
N CYS A 38 -5.89 -1.28 6.39
CA CYS A 38 -4.51 -1.48 5.98
C CYS A 38 -3.94 -2.80 6.47
N TYR A 39 -4.41 -3.31 7.61
CA TYR A 39 -3.84 -4.52 8.22
C TYR A 39 -4.00 -5.77 7.35
N GLN A 40 -5.07 -5.86 6.56
CA GLN A 40 -5.27 -6.96 5.62
C GLN A 40 -4.14 -7.08 4.58
N TYR A 41 -3.35 -6.02 4.38
CA TYR A 41 -2.21 -6.00 3.45
C TYR A 41 -0.85 -5.99 4.16
N ALA A 42 -0.82 -6.05 5.50
CA ALA A 42 0.42 -5.91 6.28
C ALA A 42 1.51 -6.91 5.85
N THR A 43 1.15 -8.17 5.66
CA THR A 43 2.09 -9.20 5.20
C THR A 43 2.67 -8.88 3.82
N LEU A 44 1.83 -8.44 2.88
CA LEU A 44 2.28 -8.07 1.53
C LEU A 44 3.15 -6.82 1.53
N LEU A 45 2.84 -5.84 2.38
CA LEU A 45 3.66 -4.63 2.53
C LEU A 45 5.05 -4.99 3.06
N VAL A 46 5.13 -5.84 4.08
CA VAL A 46 6.41 -6.30 4.65
C VAL A 46 7.18 -7.22 3.70
N GLU A 47 6.48 -8.02 2.87
CA GLU A 47 7.11 -8.90 1.87
C GLU A 47 7.79 -8.11 0.75
N HIS A 48 7.21 -6.98 0.34
CA HIS A 48 7.62 -6.29 -0.87
C HIS A 48 8.36 -4.96 -0.64
N PHE A 49 8.06 -4.23 0.46
CA PHE A 49 8.71 -2.96 0.75
C PHE A 49 9.82 -3.09 1.78
N GLU A 50 10.90 -2.32 1.60
CA GLU A 50 11.89 -2.11 2.66
C GLU A 50 11.20 -1.42 3.85
N GLU A 51 11.63 -1.74 5.08
CA GLU A 51 11.05 -1.23 6.33
C GLU A 51 10.86 0.29 6.33
N LYS A 52 11.87 1.03 5.87
CA LYS A 52 11.85 2.51 5.79
C LYS A 52 10.72 3.08 4.91
N ASN A 53 10.20 2.28 3.98
CA ASN A 53 9.18 2.68 3.00
C ASN A 53 7.75 2.28 3.41
N ILE A 54 7.58 1.41 4.40
CA ILE A 54 6.28 0.86 4.79
C ILE A 54 5.31 1.95 5.23
N GLU A 55 5.77 2.91 6.04
CA GLU A 55 4.92 4.00 6.51
C GLU A 55 4.36 4.83 5.36
N THR A 56 5.23 5.21 4.42
CA THR A 56 4.79 5.98 3.25
C THR A 56 3.90 5.14 2.35
N ALA A 57 4.19 3.84 2.16
CA ALA A 57 3.36 2.93 1.39
C ALA A 57 1.91 2.86 1.93
N VAL A 58 1.75 2.73 3.25
CA VAL A 58 0.43 2.73 3.92
C VAL A 58 -0.32 4.05 3.64
N LYS A 59 0.36 5.18 3.79
CA LYS A 59 -0.25 6.50 3.58
C LYS A 59 -0.63 6.72 2.12
N VAL A 60 0.24 6.37 1.18
CA VAL A 60 -0.03 6.48 -0.26
C VAL A 60 -1.21 5.59 -0.64
N MET A 61 -1.20 4.32 -0.26
CA MET A 61 -2.27 3.37 -0.56
C MET A 61 -3.63 3.88 -0.07
N TRP A 62 -3.68 4.43 1.15
CA TRP A 62 -4.91 5.02 1.66
C TRP A 62 -5.30 6.30 0.90
N CYS A 63 -4.36 7.17 0.56
CA CYS A 63 -4.63 8.41 -0.18
C CYS A 63 -5.16 8.14 -1.58
N GLU A 64 -4.62 7.14 -2.27
CA GLU A 64 -4.97 6.80 -3.64
C GLU A 64 -6.33 6.10 -3.75
N SER A 65 -6.59 5.11 -2.91
CA SER A 65 -7.74 4.22 -3.07
C SER A 65 -8.64 4.07 -1.85
N ARG A 66 -8.27 4.61 -0.68
CA ARG A 66 -8.87 4.23 0.61
C ARG A 66 -8.78 2.73 0.88
N ASN A 67 -7.67 2.12 0.45
CA ASN A 67 -7.39 0.68 0.54
C ASN A 67 -8.39 -0.20 -0.23
N LYS A 68 -9.06 0.36 -1.24
CA LYS A 68 -10.00 -0.39 -2.08
C LYS A 68 -9.28 -1.02 -3.26
N THR A 69 -9.36 -2.34 -3.37
CA THR A 69 -8.77 -3.10 -4.48
C THR A 69 -9.49 -2.89 -5.80
N ASP A 70 -10.77 -2.54 -5.76
CA ASP A 70 -11.63 -2.28 -6.91
C ASP A 70 -11.66 -0.79 -7.33
N ALA A 71 -10.85 0.04 -6.68
CA ALA A 71 -10.75 1.45 -7.06
C ALA A 71 -10.25 1.60 -8.50
N TYR A 72 -10.98 2.37 -9.30
CA TYR A 72 -10.68 2.60 -10.71
C TYR A 72 -11.08 4.00 -11.14
N ARG A 73 -10.17 4.70 -11.83
CA ARG A 73 -10.44 6.02 -12.40
C ARG A 73 -10.39 5.95 -13.93
N TYR A 74 -11.52 6.24 -14.57
CA TYR A 74 -11.69 6.10 -16.02
C TYR A 74 -10.78 7.00 -16.85
N GLN A 75 -10.42 8.17 -16.37
CA GLN A 75 -9.64 9.15 -17.12
C GLN A 75 -8.23 8.66 -17.43
N ASP A 76 -7.53 8.16 -16.42
CA ASP A 76 -6.13 7.74 -16.51
C ASP A 76 -5.97 6.22 -16.48
N GLN A 77 -7.09 5.50 -16.28
CA GLN A 77 -7.16 4.04 -16.14
C GLN A 77 -6.30 3.52 -14.99
N ASP A 78 -6.01 4.38 -14.00
CA ASP A 78 -5.32 3.99 -12.79
C ASP A 78 -6.22 3.09 -11.94
N SER A 79 -5.60 2.13 -11.28
CA SER A 79 -6.34 1.03 -10.68
C SER A 79 -5.77 0.53 -9.36
N SER A 80 -6.69 0.03 -8.52
CA SER A 80 -6.45 -0.68 -7.27
C SER A 80 -5.75 0.16 -6.20
N LEU A 81 -5.06 -0.47 -5.27
CA LEU A 81 -4.54 0.09 -4.02
C LEU A 81 -3.66 1.32 -4.23
N PHE A 82 -2.72 1.26 -5.16
CA PHE A 82 -1.76 2.32 -5.47
C PHE A 82 -2.09 3.13 -6.72
N GLN A 83 -3.25 2.93 -7.31
CA GLN A 83 -3.73 3.64 -8.49
C GLN A 83 -2.67 3.69 -9.62
N VAL A 84 -2.11 2.52 -9.96
CA VAL A 84 -1.07 2.39 -10.99
C VAL A 84 -1.71 2.42 -12.36
N ILE A 85 -1.23 3.32 -13.25
CA ILE A 85 -1.70 3.45 -14.63
C ILE A 85 -1.17 2.31 -15.53
N PRO A 86 -1.89 1.92 -16.60
CA PRO A 86 -1.49 0.81 -17.48
C PRO A 86 -0.10 0.95 -18.09
N ARG A 87 0.29 2.16 -18.48
CA ARG A 87 1.62 2.42 -19.03
C ARG A 87 2.74 2.13 -18.05
N THR A 88 2.57 2.55 -16.79
CA THR A 88 3.54 2.29 -15.71
C THR A 88 3.59 0.79 -15.39
N TRP A 89 2.45 0.15 -15.34
CA TRP A 89 2.34 -1.29 -15.18
C TRP A 89 3.12 -2.07 -16.25
N GLY A 90 2.90 -1.72 -17.53
CA GLY A 90 3.62 -2.32 -18.65
C GLY A 90 5.14 -2.12 -18.55
N TRP A 91 5.57 -0.91 -18.19
CA TRP A 91 6.99 -0.61 -18.01
C TRP A 91 7.64 -1.45 -16.89
N VAL A 92 7.01 -1.57 -15.72
CA VAL A 92 7.54 -2.40 -14.62
C VAL A 92 7.62 -3.87 -15.05
N LYS A 93 6.60 -4.37 -15.76
CA LYS A 93 6.62 -5.73 -16.31
C LYS A 93 7.85 -5.97 -17.19
N GLU A 94 8.15 -5.05 -18.11
CA GLU A 94 9.28 -5.17 -19.01
C GLU A 94 10.65 -5.09 -18.31
N GLN A 95 10.76 -4.26 -17.26
CA GLN A 95 12.02 -4.08 -16.53
C GLN A 95 12.35 -5.23 -15.60
N HIS A 96 11.36 -5.89 -15.02
CA HIS A 96 11.56 -6.87 -13.95
C HIS A 96 11.26 -8.32 -14.35
N ASP A 97 10.96 -8.57 -15.65
CA ASP A 97 10.68 -9.91 -16.21
C ASP A 97 9.75 -10.73 -15.30
N ILE A 98 8.59 -10.17 -14.96
CA ILE A 98 7.68 -10.79 -14.01
C ILE A 98 6.80 -11.83 -14.73
N PRO A 99 7.06 -13.14 -14.53
CA PRO A 99 6.49 -14.20 -15.38
C PRO A 99 4.98 -14.41 -15.22
N TYR A 100 4.40 -13.88 -14.14
CA TYR A 100 2.97 -14.10 -13.83
C TYR A 100 2.04 -13.09 -14.51
N TRP A 101 2.57 -12.18 -15.31
CA TRP A 101 1.81 -11.09 -15.92
C TRP A 101 1.49 -11.32 -17.40
N ASP A 102 1.68 -12.55 -17.88
CA ASP A 102 1.23 -12.97 -19.21
C ASP A 102 -0.30 -13.09 -19.34
N TYR A 103 -1.03 -12.35 -18.52
CA TYR A 103 -2.42 -12.09 -18.81
C TYR A 103 -2.49 -11.15 -20.01
N PRO A 104 -3.33 -11.47 -21.01
CA PRO A 104 -3.40 -10.66 -22.21
C PRO A 104 -3.67 -9.20 -21.86
N VAL A 105 -2.96 -8.31 -22.56
CA VAL A 105 -3.19 -6.86 -22.52
C VAL A 105 -4.69 -6.64 -22.76
N GLY A 106 -5.37 -6.14 -21.75
CA GLY A 106 -6.83 -5.99 -21.74
C GLY A 106 -7.56 -6.85 -20.70
N ASN A 107 -6.89 -7.81 -20.07
CA ASN A 107 -7.45 -8.50 -18.92
C ASN A 107 -7.07 -7.72 -17.64
N THR A 108 -7.90 -6.76 -17.29
CA THR A 108 -7.73 -5.80 -16.19
C THR A 108 -7.61 -6.44 -14.80
N TYR A 109 -7.74 -7.74 -14.68
CA TYR A 109 -7.87 -8.44 -13.40
C TYR A 109 -6.59 -8.46 -12.57
N ALA A 110 -5.41 -8.61 -13.16
CA ALA A 110 -4.15 -8.67 -12.43
C ALA A 110 -3.88 -7.37 -11.64
N GLN A 111 -4.27 -6.22 -12.18
CA GLN A 111 -4.11 -4.91 -11.55
C GLN A 111 -4.91 -4.79 -10.24
N PHE A 112 -6.01 -5.52 -10.12
CA PHE A 112 -6.89 -5.49 -8.95
C PHE A 112 -6.53 -6.56 -7.90
N ILE A 113 -5.53 -7.40 -8.16
CA ILE A 113 -5.04 -8.39 -7.20
C ILE A 113 -4.05 -7.68 -6.26
N PRO A 114 -4.32 -7.63 -4.94
CA PRO A 114 -3.50 -6.87 -3.98
C PRO A 114 -2.01 -7.18 -4.06
N ARG A 115 -1.64 -8.46 -4.11
CA ARG A 115 -0.25 -8.91 -4.20
C ARG A 115 0.48 -8.26 -5.38
N TYR A 116 -0.12 -8.27 -6.55
CA TYR A 116 0.53 -7.72 -7.74
C TYR A 116 0.58 -6.19 -7.72
N ASN A 117 -0.49 -5.54 -7.25
CA ASN A 117 -0.51 -4.08 -7.17
C ASN A 117 0.52 -3.55 -6.18
N ILE A 118 0.65 -4.18 -5.00
CA ILE A 118 1.65 -3.86 -3.98
C ILE A 118 3.07 -4.14 -4.50
N GLN A 119 3.29 -5.28 -5.15
CA GLN A 119 4.58 -5.63 -5.74
C GLN A 119 5.03 -4.61 -6.78
N VAL A 120 4.14 -4.20 -7.69
CA VAL A 120 4.45 -3.17 -8.69
C VAL A 120 4.81 -1.86 -8.03
N ALA A 121 4.06 -1.43 -7.03
CA ALA A 121 4.35 -0.20 -6.32
C ALA A 121 5.72 -0.25 -5.63
N ALA A 122 6.08 -1.39 -5.01
CA ALA A 122 7.37 -1.59 -4.37
C ALA A 122 8.54 -1.54 -5.39
N LEU A 123 8.38 -2.18 -6.54
CA LEU A 123 9.38 -2.13 -7.62
C LEU A 123 9.55 -0.71 -8.18
N LEU A 124 8.46 0.04 -8.34
CA LEU A 124 8.54 1.45 -8.73
C LEU A 124 9.33 2.28 -7.73
N VAL A 125 9.09 2.11 -6.43
CA VAL A 125 9.85 2.79 -5.37
C VAL A 125 11.32 2.40 -5.42
N GLN A 126 11.63 1.11 -5.63
CA GLN A 126 12.99 0.62 -5.77
C GLN A 126 13.71 1.22 -6.99
N ASP A 127 13.05 1.28 -8.14
CA ASP A 127 13.63 1.85 -9.37
C ASP A 127 13.87 3.37 -9.24
N MET A 128 12.98 4.08 -8.54
CA MET A 128 13.14 5.50 -8.28
C MET A 128 14.20 5.82 -7.22
N HIS A 129 14.60 4.86 -6.38
CA HIS A 129 15.65 5.02 -5.39
C HIS A 129 16.97 5.55 -5.99
N THR A 130 17.32 5.11 -7.19
CA THR A 130 18.53 5.57 -7.88
C THR A 130 18.48 7.04 -8.31
N ARG A 131 17.33 7.69 -8.17
CA ARG A 131 17.06 9.07 -8.60
C ARG A 131 16.75 10.01 -7.43
N ASP A 132 16.96 9.58 -6.18
CA ASP A 132 16.63 10.31 -4.95
C ASP A 132 15.15 10.78 -4.85
N ASP A 133 14.25 10.12 -5.56
CA ASP A 133 12.85 10.53 -5.65
C ASP A 133 11.91 9.30 -5.63
N TYR A 134 11.96 8.59 -4.52
CA TYR A 134 11.30 7.29 -4.31
C TYR A 134 9.81 7.27 -4.63
N TRP A 135 9.11 8.36 -4.30
CA TRP A 135 7.64 8.42 -4.34
C TRP A 135 7.11 9.31 -5.46
N LYS A 136 7.95 9.71 -6.40
CA LYS A 136 7.59 10.57 -7.54
C LYS A 136 6.36 10.12 -8.32
N PRO A 137 6.12 8.82 -8.57
CA PRO A 137 4.89 8.40 -9.25
C PRO A 137 3.61 8.89 -8.60
N TRP A 138 3.64 9.20 -7.29
CA TRP A 138 2.49 9.64 -6.50
C TRP A 138 2.58 11.12 -6.07
N ASN A 139 3.36 11.95 -6.76
CA ASN A 139 3.49 13.37 -6.43
C ASN A 139 2.15 14.14 -6.50
N SER A 140 1.22 13.70 -7.35
CA SER A 140 -0.10 14.32 -7.44
C SER A 140 -0.92 14.22 -6.15
N SER A 141 -0.68 13.20 -5.33
CA SER A 141 -1.30 12.98 -4.03
C SER A 141 -0.41 13.32 -2.84
N GLN A 142 0.79 13.87 -3.07
CA GLN A 142 1.78 14.20 -2.04
C GLN A 142 1.20 15.02 -0.88
N TRP A 143 0.35 15.98 -1.18
CA TRP A 143 -0.36 16.79 -0.20
C TRP A 143 -1.19 15.98 0.81
N CYS A 144 -1.53 14.73 0.46
CA CYS A 144 -2.33 13.85 1.30
C CYS A 144 -1.46 13.00 2.23
N TRP A 145 -0.29 12.52 1.78
CA TRP A 145 0.49 11.52 2.50
C TRP A 145 1.84 12.00 3.07
N GLU A 146 2.34 13.16 2.65
CA GLU A 146 3.65 13.64 3.08
C GLU A 146 3.71 14.00 4.57
N ASP A 147 2.66 14.66 5.08
CA ASP A 147 2.59 15.09 6.48
C ASP A 147 1.82 14.05 7.30
N THR A 148 2.52 13.31 8.16
CA THR A 148 1.95 12.23 8.96
C THR A 148 0.84 12.70 9.89
N ASP A 149 0.98 13.84 10.56
CA ASP A 149 -0.01 14.33 11.52
C ASP A 149 -1.29 14.76 10.80
N LYS A 150 -1.16 15.44 9.67
CA LYS A 150 -2.31 15.80 8.82
C LYS A 150 -2.99 14.57 8.24
N TRP A 151 -2.21 13.55 7.84
CA TRP A 151 -2.76 12.30 7.33
C TRP A 151 -3.58 11.57 8.38
N ILE A 152 -3.06 11.43 9.62
CA ILE A 152 -3.78 10.81 10.75
C ILE A 152 -5.09 11.56 11.02
N ALA A 153 -5.05 12.88 11.15
CA ALA A 153 -6.24 13.68 11.40
C ALA A 153 -7.29 13.54 10.29
N LYS A 154 -6.85 13.40 9.04
CA LYS A 154 -7.74 13.25 7.90
C LYS A 154 -8.47 11.91 7.90
N TRP A 155 -7.77 10.78 8.06
CA TRP A 155 -8.45 9.49 8.04
C TRP A 155 -9.34 9.28 9.27
N GLN A 156 -8.97 9.78 10.45
CA GLN A 156 -9.81 9.75 11.65
C GLN A 156 -11.12 10.53 11.44
N ASN A 157 -11.05 11.69 10.81
CA ASN A 157 -12.24 12.46 10.46
C ASN A 157 -13.13 11.76 9.42
N GLU A 158 -12.55 11.03 8.45
CA GLU A 158 -13.32 10.24 7.49
C GLU A 158 -13.99 9.03 8.16
N ALA A 159 -13.30 8.35 9.08
CA ALA A 159 -13.85 7.23 9.84
C ALA A 159 -15.08 7.64 10.67
N THR A 160 -15.03 8.82 11.31
CA THR A 160 -16.17 9.33 12.12
C THR A 160 -17.36 9.76 11.29
N ARG A 161 -17.20 10.06 10.01
CA ARG A 161 -18.32 10.46 9.10
C ARG A 161 -19.07 9.27 8.52
N ASN A 162 -18.43 8.10 8.49
CA ASN A 162 -19.00 6.89 7.90
C ASN A 162 -19.67 5.96 8.92
N ASN A 163 -19.64 6.32 10.20
CA ASN A 163 -20.37 5.70 11.31
C ASN A 163 -21.61 6.52 11.67
#